data_20a360722506675aed1a0d1d2ea850eb
#
_entry.id   20a360722506675aed1a0d1d2ea850eb
#
_cell.length_a   1.000
_cell.length_b   1.000
_cell.length_c   1.000
_cell.angle_alpha   90.00
_cell.angle_beta   90.00
_cell.angle_gamma   90.00
#
_symmetry.space_group_name_H-M   'P 1'
#
loop_
_entity.id
_entity.type
_entity.pdbx_description
1 polymer ?
#
loop_
_entity_poly.entity_id
_entity_poly.type
_entity_poly.pdbx_seq_one_letter_code
_entity_poly.pdbx_strand_id
1 'polypeptide(L)'
;NILRMMQMVDNPHNGVTFCSGSYGTNLDNDLPDMIRSLKDRIHFAHVRNLKFNTPTDFEEAAHLSSDGTFDMYEIMLALYDIGFTGPIRPDHGRMIWDEVAMPGYGLYDRALGATYLNGLWEAIEKQHL
;
A
#
# COMPACT_ATOMS: atom_id res chain seq x y z
N ASN A 1 4.20 -11.16 14.08
CA ASN A 1 4.53 -10.40 15.30
C ASN A 1 3.63 -9.17 15.51
N ILE A 2 3.18 -8.47 14.45
CA ILE A 2 2.35 -7.28 14.58
C ILE A 2 0.99 -7.58 15.22
N LEU A 3 0.34 -8.69 14.88
CA LEU A 3 -0.91 -9.13 15.50
C LEU A 3 -0.75 -9.33 17.00
N ARG A 4 0.39 -9.88 17.46
CA ARG A 4 0.69 -10.01 18.87
C ARG A 4 0.79 -8.65 19.56
N MET A 5 1.37 -7.65 18.91
CA MET A 5 1.42 -6.27 19.45
C MET A 5 0.02 -5.68 19.60
N MET A 6 -0.87 -5.93 18.65
CA MET A 6 -2.27 -5.48 18.76
C MET A 6 -2.99 -6.18 19.92
N GLN A 7 -2.70 -7.45 20.16
CA GLN A 7 -3.31 -8.25 21.24
C GLN A 7 -2.78 -7.88 22.64
N MET A 8 -1.54 -7.36 22.74
CA MET A 8 -0.97 -6.94 24.04
C MET A 8 -1.78 -5.84 24.72
N VAL A 9 -2.33 -4.94 23.93
CA VAL A 9 -3.28 -3.92 24.36
C VAL A 9 -4.46 -3.97 23.40
N ASP A 10 -5.45 -4.75 23.73
CA ASP A 10 -6.65 -4.91 22.88
C ASP A 10 -7.57 -3.70 23.02
N ASN A 11 -7.22 -2.66 22.28
CA ASN A 11 -7.91 -1.40 22.24
C ASN A 11 -8.03 -0.91 20.79
N PRO A 12 -9.18 -0.42 20.35
CA PRO A 12 -9.36 0.06 18.95
C PRO A 12 -8.42 1.19 18.56
N HIS A 13 -7.90 1.96 19.53
CA HIS A 13 -6.91 3.02 19.25
C HIS A 13 -5.47 2.47 19.10
N ASN A 14 -5.24 1.22 19.51
CA ASN A 14 -3.96 0.54 19.25
C ASN A 14 -4.01 -0.06 17.85
N GLY A 15 -3.49 0.65 16.86
CA GLY A 15 -3.53 0.28 15.47
C GLY A 15 -2.26 0.60 14.72
N VAL A 16 -2.31 0.48 13.41
CA VAL A 16 -1.16 0.62 12.53
C VAL A 16 -1.43 1.58 11.38
N THR A 17 -0.37 2.19 10.88
CA THR A 17 -0.28 2.63 9.51
C THR A 17 0.19 1.42 8.68
N PHE A 18 -0.70 0.86 7.89
CA PHE A 18 -0.30 -0.23 6.98
C PHE A 18 0.45 0.36 5.79
N CYS A 19 1.67 -0.09 5.55
CA CYS A 19 2.47 0.36 4.41
C CYS A 19 2.86 -0.85 3.55
N SER A 20 2.30 -0.96 2.34
CA SER A 20 2.61 -2.04 1.41
C SER A 20 4.11 -2.10 1.09
N GLY A 21 4.75 -0.96 0.90
CA GLY A 21 6.18 -0.90 0.64
C GLY A 21 7.05 -1.34 1.83
N SER A 22 6.65 -1.00 3.07
CA SER A 22 7.42 -1.39 4.26
C SER A 22 7.26 -2.87 4.58
N TYR A 23 6.03 -3.39 4.60
CA TYR A 23 5.80 -4.81 4.87
C TYR A 23 6.23 -5.70 3.69
N GLY A 24 6.11 -5.18 2.47
CA GLY A 24 6.48 -5.89 1.25
C GLY A 24 7.99 -6.03 1.03
N THR A 25 8.84 -5.36 1.83
CA THR A 25 10.29 -5.59 1.77
C THR A 25 10.69 -7.01 2.17
N ASN A 26 9.82 -7.73 2.87
CA ASN A 26 9.94 -9.17 3.04
C ASN A 26 8.97 -9.88 2.10
N LEU A 27 9.49 -10.57 1.09
CA LEU A 27 8.71 -11.30 0.08
C LEU A 27 7.89 -12.49 0.64
N ASP A 28 8.17 -12.94 1.87
CA ASP A 28 7.37 -13.97 2.54
C ASP A 28 6.06 -13.40 3.12
N ASN A 29 5.89 -12.09 3.14
CA ASN A 29 4.66 -11.46 3.59
C ASN A 29 3.61 -11.46 2.48
N ASP A 30 2.47 -12.06 2.75
CA ASP A 30 1.25 -11.91 1.95
C ASP A 30 0.54 -10.61 2.38
N LEU A 31 0.68 -9.55 1.59
CA LEU A 31 0.17 -8.22 1.94
C LEU A 31 -1.37 -8.18 2.01
N PRO A 32 -2.13 -8.76 1.07
CA PRO A 32 -3.58 -8.86 1.18
C PRO A 32 -4.05 -9.62 2.43
N ASP A 33 -3.41 -10.75 2.76
CA ASP A 33 -3.74 -11.50 3.98
C ASP A 33 -3.43 -10.71 5.26
N MET A 34 -2.31 -10.00 5.29
CA MET A 34 -1.97 -9.11 6.40
C MET A 34 -3.01 -8.02 6.61
N ILE A 35 -3.51 -7.39 5.53
CA ILE A 35 -4.58 -6.39 5.59
C ILE A 35 -5.83 -7.00 6.22
N ARG A 36 -6.29 -8.16 5.70
CA ARG A 36 -7.48 -8.84 6.22
C ARG A 36 -7.31 -9.26 7.68
N SER A 37 -6.12 -9.70 8.07
CA SER A 37 -5.80 -10.08 9.45
C SER A 37 -5.75 -8.89 10.43
N LEU A 38 -5.37 -7.70 9.97
CA LEU A 38 -5.31 -6.48 10.78
C LEU A 38 -6.63 -5.72 10.86
N LYS A 39 -7.51 -5.88 9.85
CA LYS A 39 -8.90 -5.38 9.86
C LYS A 39 -9.06 -3.98 10.50
N ASP A 40 -9.83 -3.93 11.58
CA ASP A 40 -10.19 -2.70 12.31
C ASP A 40 -9.01 -1.99 12.98
N ARG A 41 -7.80 -2.51 12.82
CA ARG A 41 -6.58 -1.94 13.40
C ARG A 41 -5.76 -1.14 12.38
N ILE A 42 -6.20 -1.06 11.13
CA ILE A 42 -5.57 -0.19 10.14
C ILE A 42 -6.27 1.17 10.20
N HIS A 43 -5.54 2.21 10.60
CA HIS A 43 -6.07 3.57 10.69
C HIS A 43 -5.64 4.46 9.53
N PHE A 44 -4.57 4.08 8.86
CA PHE A 44 -4.02 4.77 7.72
C PHE A 44 -3.33 3.75 6.80
N ALA A 45 -3.47 3.90 5.50
CA ALA A 45 -2.80 3.03 4.53
C ALA A 45 -1.84 3.83 3.64
N HIS A 46 -0.60 3.37 3.55
CA HIS A 46 0.37 3.74 2.54
C HIS A 46 0.41 2.65 1.49
N VAL A 47 0.01 2.96 0.27
CA VAL A 47 -0.11 1.98 -0.81
C VAL A 47 0.83 2.38 -1.94
N ARG A 48 1.99 1.73 -2.00
CA ARG A 48 3.02 1.93 -3.01
C ARG A 48 3.55 0.59 -3.50
N ASN A 49 4.12 0.58 -4.69
CA ASN A 49 4.72 -0.60 -5.29
C ASN A 49 6.24 -0.56 -5.18
N LEU A 50 6.84 -1.72 -5.09
CA LEU A 50 8.29 -1.93 -5.16
C LEU A 50 8.58 -2.89 -6.29
N LYS A 51 9.75 -2.74 -6.90
CA LYS A 51 10.28 -3.69 -7.88
C LYS A 51 11.50 -4.38 -7.30
N PHE A 52 11.42 -5.69 -7.14
CA PHE A 52 12.53 -6.50 -6.72
C PHE A 52 13.36 -6.94 -7.93
N ASN A 53 14.65 -6.64 -7.90
CA ASN A 53 15.65 -7.11 -8.84
C ASN A 53 16.23 -8.45 -8.37
N THR A 54 16.41 -8.60 -7.05
CA THR A 54 16.77 -9.83 -6.33
C THR A 54 16.02 -9.85 -4.99
N PRO A 55 16.02 -10.95 -4.24
CA PRO A 55 15.34 -10.99 -2.92
C PRO A 55 15.84 -9.96 -1.90
N THR A 56 17.00 -9.37 -2.12
CA THR A 56 17.64 -8.39 -1.22
C THR A 56 17.91 -7.03 -1.89
N ASP A 57 17.54 -6.89 -3.15
CA ASP A 57 17.74 -5.65 -3.92
C ASP A 57 16.42 -5.24 -4.57
N PHE A 58 15.89 -4.09 -4.15
CA PHE A 58 14.64 -3.55 -4.65
C PHE A 58 14.72 -2.03 -4.81
N GLU A 59 13.83 -1.50 -5.61
CA GLU A 59 13.71 -0.07 -5.89
C GLU A 59 12.23 0.37 -5.86
N GLU A 60 12.01 1.67 -5.75
CA GLU A 60 10.68 2.24 -5.91
C GLU A 60 10.19 2.03 -7.35
N ALA A 61 8.95 1.61 -7.50
CA ALA A 61 8.29 1.41 -8.79
C ALA A 61 7.13 2.38 -8.97
N ALA A 62 6.63 2.50 -10.20
CA ALA A 62 5.30 3.09 -10.40
C ALA A 62 4.23 2.28 -9.69
N HIS A 63 3.09 2.90 -9.42
CA HIS A 63 2.00 2.23 -8.72
C HIS A 63 1.27 1.16 -9.55
N LEU A 64 1.46 1.13 -10.86
CA LEU A 64 0.93 0.09 -11.73
C LEU A 64 1.44 -1.29 -11.31
N SER A 65 0.54 -2.28 -11.19
CA SER A 65 0.94 -3.67 -10.86
C SER A 65 1.95 -4.24 -11.87
N SER A 66 1.87 -3.81 -13.15
CA SER A 66 2.81 -4.24 -14.20
C SER A 66 4.24 -3.72 -14.03
N ASP A 67 4.44 -2.64 -13.28
CA ASP A 67 5.72 -1.95 -13.17
C ASP A 67 6.52 -2.38 -11.92
N GLY A 68 5.88 -3.07 -11.01
CA GLY A 68 6.48 -3.53 -9.76
C GLY A 68 6.20 -5.00 -9.47
N THR A 69 6.46 -5.39 -8.24
CA THR A 69 6.34 -6.79 -7.78
C THR A 69 4.96 -7.07 -7.18
N PHE A 70 4.28 -6.05 -6.64
CA PHE A 70 3.02 -6.27 -5.95
C PHE A 70 1.83 -6.13 -6.88
N ASP A 71 0.82 -6.98 -6.67
CA ASP A 71 -0.49 -6.79 -7.27
C ASP A 71 -1.25 -5.71 -6.49
N MET A 72 -1.26 -4.51 -7.04
CA MET A 72 -1.88 -3.35 -6.41
C MET A 72 -3.41 -3.46 -6.38
N TYR A 73 -4.00 -4.21 -7.30
CA TYR A 73 -5.44 -4.48 -7.28
C TYR A 73 -5.80 -5.34 -6.07
N GLU A 74 -5.07 -6.42 -5.80
CA GLU A 74 -5.32 -7.30 -4.66
C GLU A 74 -5.12 -6.57 -3.31
N ILE A 75 -4.16 -5.64 -3.23
CA ILE A 75 -3.96 -4.80 -2.04
C ILE A 75 -5.17 -3.89 -1.83
N MET A 76 -5.65 -3.22 -2.88
CA MET A 76 -6.81 -2.33 -2.80
C MET A 76 -8.10 -3.11 -2.52
N LEU A 77 -8.26 -4.29 -3.11
CA LEU A 77 -9.38 -5.20 -2.85
C LEU A 77 -9.40 -5.64 -1.39
N ALA A 78 -8.25 -6.00 -0.82
CA ALA A 78 -8.18 -6.37 0.59
C ALA A 78 -8.57 -5.23 1.53
N LEU A 79 -8.20 -3.98 1.21
CA LEU A 79 -8.66 -2.79 1.96
C LEU A 79 -10.18 -2.60 1.82
N TYR A 80 -10.73 -2.83 0.64
CA TYR A 80 -12.16 -2.78 0.42
C TYR A 80 -12.91 -3.87 1.21
N ASP A 81 -12.42 -5.12 1.16
CA ASP A 81 -13.00 -6.27 1.85
C ASP A 81 -13.16 -6.07 3.36
N ILE A 82 -12.21 -5.37 3.98
CA ILE A 82 -12.27 -5.05 5.42
C ILE A 82 -13.13 -3.83 5.74
N GLY A 83 -13.73 -3.19 4.73
CA GLY A 83 -14.52 -1.97 4.91
C GLY A 83 -13.67 -0.76 5.33
N PHE A 84 -12.44 -0.65 4.83
CA PHE A 84 -11.54 0.45 5.21
C PHE A 84 -12.09 1.79 4.74
N THR A 85 -12.24 2.73 5.65
CA THR A 85 -12.74 4.09 5.40
C THR A 85 -11.73 5.18 5.74
N GLY A 86 -10.53 4.78 6.17
CA GLY A 86 -9.45 5.70 6.49
C GLY A 86 -8.77 6.29 5.26
N PRO A 87 -7.85 7.22 5.45
CA PRO A 87 -7.10 7.80 4.35
C PRO A 87 -6.13 6.78 3.72
N ILE A 88 -6.05 6.82 2.39
CA ILE A 88 -5.06 6.08 1.59
C ILE A 88 -4.10 7.08 0.95
N ARG A 89 -2.83 6.83 1.10
CA ARG A 89 -1.76 7.66 0.54
C ARG A 89 -0.92 6.85 -0.44
N PRO A 90 -0.54 7.39 -1.62
CA PRO A 90 0.39 6.74 -2.55
C PRO A 90 1.82 6.63 -2.04
N ASP A 91 2.11 7.20 -0.86
CA ASP A 91 3.36 7.17 -0.10
C ASP A 91 4.55 7.79 -0.86
N HIS A 92 5.47 7.00 -1.40
CA HIS A 92 6.63 7.48 -2.13
C HIS A 92 6.31 7.78 -3.60
N GLY A 93 7.15 8.60 -4.22
CA GLY A 93 7.14 8.88 -5.65
C GLY A 93 8.55 9.03 -6.18
N ARG A 94 8.79 8.47 -7.35
CA ARG A 94 10.07 8.64 -8.08
C ARG A 94 10.16 10.06 -8.62
N MET A 95 11.38 10.51 -8.89
CA MET A 95 11.58 11.73 -9.67
C MET A 95 11.37 11.41 -11.15
N ILE A 96 10.29 11.94 -11.71
CA ILE A 96 9.97 11.80 -13.14
C ILE A 96 9.85 13.20 -13.77
N TRP A 97 9.97 13.27 -15.09
CA TRP A 97 9.79 14.49 -15.88
C TRP A 97 10.68 15.66 -15.42
N ASP A 98 11.97 15.37 -15.16
CA ASP A 98 12.98 16.32 -14.71
C ASP A 98 12.64 17.06 -13.40
N GLU A 99 11.75 16.48 -12.59
CA GLU A 99 11.44 17.00 -11.26
C GLU A 99 12.68 16.95 -10.37
N VAL A 100 12.93 18.01 -9.64
CA VAL A 100 13.99 18.08 -8.63
C VAL A 100 13.36 18.27 -7.26
N ALA A 101 13.39 17.22 -6.45
CA ALA A 101 12.84 17.22 -5.10
C ALA A 101 13.68 16.30 -4.19
N MET A 102 13.25 16.12 -2.95
CA MET A 102 13.84 15.12 -2.06
C MET A 102 13.63 13.73 -2.63
N PRO A 103 14.66 12.86 -2.70
CA PRO A 103 14.52 11.48 -3.16
C PRO A 103 13.36 10.74 -2.46
N GLY A 104 12.53 10.05 -3.22
CA GLY A 104 11.34 9.35 -2.73
C GLY A 104 10.09 10.25 -2.57
N TYR A 105 10.20 11.55 -2.83
CA TYR A 105 9.09 12.49 -2.65
C TYR A 105 8.67 13.22 -3.94
N GLY A 106 8.90 12.60 -5.10
CA GLY A 106 8.45 13.10 -6.39
C GLY A 106 6.95 13.36 -6.41
N LEU A 107 6.54 14.60 -6.73
CA LEU A 107 5.15 15.02 -6.69
C LEU A 107 4.34 14.42 -7.85
N TYR A 108 4.92 14.42 -9.05
CA TYR A 108 4.23 13.93 -10.24
C TYR A 108 3.92 12.43 -10.14
N ASP A 109 4.90 11.63 -9.75
CA ASP A 109 4.72 10.18 -9.61
C ASP A 109 3.71 9.84 -8.50
N ARG A 110 3.69 10.59 -7.40
CA ARG A 110 2.66 10.45 -6.36
C ARG A 110 1.26 10.84 -6.85
N ALA A 111 1.15 11.87 -7.67
CA ALA A 111 -0.13 12.26 -8.26
C ALA A 111 -0.65 11.18 -9.21
N LEU A 112 0.21 10.60 -10.04
CA LEU A 112 -0.13 9.45 -10.89
C LEU A 112 -0.55 8.24 -10.04
N GLY A 113 0.20 7.95 -8.97
CA GLY A 113 -0.13 6.89 -8.02
C GLY A 113 -1.50 7.09 -7.37
N ALA A 114 -1.80 8.29 -6.88
CA ALA A 114 -3.10 8.61 -6.30
C ALA A 114 -4.23 8.41 -7.31
N THR A 115 -4.05 8.84 -8.55
CA THR A 115 -5.04 8.67 -9.63
C THR A 115 -5.26 7.18 -9.94
N TYR A 116 -4.19 6.39 -10.00
CA TYR A 116 -4.28 4.95 -10.23
C TYR A 116 -5.03 4.22 -9.11
N LEU A 117 -4.70 4.52 -7.84
CA LEU A 117 -5.38 3.93 -6.68
C LEU A 117 -6.87 4.30 -6.64
N ASN A 118 -7.23 5.55 -6.97
CA ASN A 118 -8.64 5.95 -7.09
C ASN A 118 -9.36 5.17 -8.21
N GLY A 119 -8.70 4.95 -9.34
CA GLY A 119 -9.27 4.16 -10.44
C GLY A 119 -9.50 2.70 -10.04
N LEU A 120 -8.57 2.09 -9.29
CA LEU A 120 -8.75 0.73 -8.75
C LEU A 120 -9.92 0.69 -7.76
N TRP A 121 -9.99 1.65 -6.85
CA TRP A 121 -11.08 1.73 -5.87
C TRP A 121 -12.44 1.84 -6.56
N GLU A 122 -12.59 2.75 -7.53
CA GLU A 122 -13.81 2.90 -8.31
C GLU A 122 -14.21 1.60 -9.04
N ALA A 123 -13.22 0.90 -9.61
CA ALA A 123 -13.46 -0.36 -10.30
C ALA A 123 -13.96 -1.46 -9.34
N ILE A 124 -13.33 -1.55 -8.15
CA ILE A 124 -13.72 -2.50 -7.11
C ILE A 124 -15.14 -2.20 -6.63
N GLU A 125 -15.46 -0.95 -6.31
CA GLU A 125 -16.81 -0.56 -5.89
C GLU A 125 -17.89 -0.98 -6.93
N LYS A 126 -17.63 -0.74 -8.21
CA LYS A 126 -18.56 -1.11 -9.29
C LYS A 126 -18.76 -2.61 -9.46
N GLN A 127 -17.77 -3.42 -9.10
CA GLN A 127 -17.89 -4.88 -9.15
C GLN A 127 -18.72 -5.45 -7.99
N HIS A 128 -18.88 -4.70 -6.91
CA HIS A 128 -19.55 -5.15 -5.68
C HIS A 128 -20.91 -4.46 -5.46
N LEU A 129 -21.38 -3.67 -6.43
CA LEU A 129 -22.73 -3.12 -6.51
C LEU A 129 -23.69 -4.14 -7.11
#